data_7bf4864b7b9dd8f0e7c706684958e2ad
#
_entry.id   7bf4864b7b9dd8f0e7c706684958e2ad
#
_cell.length_a   1.000
_cell.length_b   1.000
_cell.length_c   1.000
_cell.angle_alpha   90.00
_cell.angle_beta   90.00
_cell.angle_gamma   90.00
#
_symmetry.space_group_name_H-M   'P 1'
#
loop_
_entity.id
_entity.type
_entity.pdbx_description
1 polymer ?
#
loop_
_entity_poly.entity_id
_entity_poly.type
_entity_poly.pdbx_seq_one_letter_code
_entity_poly.pdbx_strand_id
1 'polypeptide(L)'
;MPFIRLAATALLLGLAACGGAPQPEPTTPDAPLPVTAAPATPTPEAAAQGAAASGELVAARVNGVAIAQADYERLLARSLQNSQAADRDALAATVLDMLIEQALIEQAAAEQGIVVTADMVEAEYQATRALVPDDAAWQRWLADNLYTEEEFRQSLRAALIAGLVRDRIVGSLPENVPQVHARHILVETEGEAMNVLARLQAGEDFGALAAALSRDVTTREQGGDLGWFADGELLEPALMQVAFSLQPGQIAGPVATRLGYHVVQVLERDARPVPEDRKPVLAQAAFERWLRGLLYNAVIERQ
;
A
#
# COMPACT_ATOMS: atom_id res chain seq x y z
N MET A 1 24.93 -17.37 -7.17
CA MET A 1 24.58 -16.75 -5.89
C MET A 1 23.40 -15.78 -6.08
N PRO A 2 22.22 -16.24 -6.53
CA PRO A 2 21.07 -15.36 -6.81
C PRO A 2 20.14 -15.11 -5.61
N PHE A 3 20.25 -15.89 -4.52
CA PHE A 3 19.27 -15.86 -3.43
C PHE A 3 19.35 -14.64 -2.49
N ILE A 4 20.54 -14.05 -2.34
CA ILE A 4 20.75 -12.91 -1.41
C ILE A 4 20.20 -11.59 -1.97
N ARG A 5 20.15 -11.44 -3.30
CA ARG A 5 19.56 -10.25 -3.93
C ARG A 5 18.04 -10.16 -3.76
N LEU A 6 17.35 -11.29 -3.61
CA LEU A 6 15.89 -11.33 -3.46
C LEU A 6 15.43 -10.79 -2.09
N ALA A 7 16.20 -11.02 -1.02
CA ALA A 7 15.82 -10.57 0.32
C ALA A 7 15.92 -9.04 0.49
N ALA A 8 16.93 -8.39 -0.12
CA ALA A 8 17.08 -6.94 -0.03
C ALA A 8 16.02 -6.18 -0.86
N THR A 9 15.63 -6.75 -2.02
CA THR A 9 14.60 -6.15 -2.88
C THR A 9 13.20 -6.31 -2.26
N ALA A 10 12.95 -7.38 -1.52
CA ALA A 10 11.69 -7.59 -0.80
C ALA A 10 11.52 -6.63 0.40
N LEU A 11 12.60 -6.18 1.03
CA LEU A 11 12.56 -5.22 2.14
C LEU A 11 12.21 -3.79 1.66
N LEU A 12 12.59 -3.44 0.43
CA LEU A 12 12.27 -2.14 -0.19
C LEU A 12 10.93 -2.13 -0.94
N LEU A 13 10.42 -3.32 -1.35
CA LEU A 13 9.19 -3.48 -2.12
C LEU A 13 8.15 -4.33 -1.38
N GLY A 14 8.13 -4.37 -0.05
CA GLY A 14 7.27 -5.18 0.83
C GLY A 14 5.76 -5.23 0.52
N LEU A 15 5.41 -5.32 -0.75
CA LEU A 15 4.06 -5.27 -1.31
C LEU A 15 3.58 -6.60 -1.93
N ALA A 16 4.38 -7.68 -1.91
CA ALA A 16 3.89 -8.97 -2.40
C ALA A 16 4.73 -10.15 -1.87
N ALA A 17 4.21 -10.90 -0.94
CA ALA A 17 4.14 -12.36 -0.94
C ALA A 17 3.64 -12.91 0.42
N CYS A 18 2.45 -13.48 0.41
CA CYS A 18 1.93 -14.35 1.47
C CYS A 18 2.63 -15.70 1.40
N GLY A 19 3.33 -16.06 2.47
CA GLY A 19 3.74 -17.44 2.73
C GLY A 19 3.30 -17.79 4.14
N GLY A 20 2.27 -18.65 4.27
CA GLY A 20 1.70 -19.08 5.56
C GLY A 20 2.68 -19.94 6.35
N ALA A 21 2.86 -19.60 7.62
CA ALA A 21 3.48 -20.46 8.62
C ALA A 21 2.38 -21.15 9.45
N PRO A 22 2.61 -22.39 9.95
CA PRO A 22 1.61 -23.16 10.69
C PRO A 22 1.36 -22.54 12.08
N GLN A 23 0.08 -22.49 12.46
CA GLN A 23 -0.37 -22.03 13.77
C GLN A 23 -0.07 -23.04 14.87
N PRO A 24 0.37 -22.61 16.07
CA PRO A 24 0.32 -23.43 17.27
C PRO A 24 -1.10 -23.41 17.88
N GLU A 25 -1.50 -24.56 18.45
CA GLU A 25 -2.80 -24.80 19.09
C GLU A 25 -3.03 -23.91 20.34
N PRO A 26 -4.29 -23.63 20.69
CA PRO A 26 -4.63 -22.75 21.81
C PRO A 26 -4.47 -23.42 23.16
N THR A 27 -3.66 -22.86 24.02
CA THR A 27 -3.63 -23.15 25.46
C THR A 27 -4.55 -22.20 26.22
N THR A 28 -5.34 -22.79 27.13
CA THR A 28 -6.32 -22.11 28.00
C THR A 28 -5.72 -21.06 28.95
N PRO A 29 -6.46 -20.02 29.33
CA PRO A 29 -5.94 -18.93 30.17
C PRO A 29 -6.00 -19.29 31.66
N ASP A 30 -4.91 -19.00 32.36
CA ASP A 30 -4.86 -19.06 33.82
C ASP A 30 -4.48 -17.66 34.39
N ALA A 31 -5.31 -17.22 35.33
CA ALA A 31 -5.21 -16.16 36.38
C ALA A 31 -4.58 -14.77 36.09
N PRO A 32 -5.17 -13.69 36.65
CA PRO A 32 -4.70 -12.31 36.46
C PRO A 32 -3.51 -12.00 37.36
N LEU A 33 -2.44 -11.44 36.76
CA LEU A 33 -1.28 -10.89 37.44
C LEU A 33 -1.52 -9.42 37.89
N PRO A 34 -0.86 -8.95 38.98
CA PRO A 34 -1.13 -7.65 39.56
C PRO A 34 -0.67 -6.48 38.68
N VAL A 35 -1.49 -5.45 38.63
CA VAL A 35 -1.24 -4.19 37.94
C VAL A 35 -0.10 -3.42 38.65
N THR A 36 1.07 -3.40 38.04
CA THR A 36 2.15 -2.49 38.42
C THR A 36 2.00 -1.18 37.67
N ALA A 37 2.07 -0.05 38.39
CA ALA A 37 1.89 1.28 37.84
C ALA A 37 2.81 1.56 36.63
N ALA A 38 2.24 2.09 35.56
CA ALA A 38 2.95 2.51 34.36
C ALA A 38 3.95 3.64 34.69
N PRO A 39 5.17 3.61 34.09
CA PRO A 39 6.04 4.78 34.11
C PRO A 39 5.44 5.89 33.24
N ALA A 40 5.59 7.13 33.71
CA ALA A 40 5.06 8.33 33.08
C ALA A 40 5.49 8.41 31.60
N THR A 41 4.51 8.62 30.74
CA THR A 41 4.67 8.89 29.30
C THR A 41 5.56 10.14 29.11
N PRO A 42 6.66 10.10 28.35
CA PRO A 42 7.38 11.32 28.02
C PRO A 42 6.50 12.17 27.10
N THR A 43 6.34 13.42 27.48
CA THR A 43 5.59 14.44 26.72
C THR A 43 6.20 14.60 25.33
N PRO A 44 5.41 14.83 24.27
CA PRO A 44 5.92 15.01 22.89
C PRO A 44 6.92 16.15 22.71
N GLU A 45 6.99 17.06 23.67
CA GLU A 45 7.87 18.23 23.71
C GLU A 45 9.36 17.87 23.87
N ALA A 46 9.69 16.71 24.45
CA ALA A 46 11.08 16.27 24.64
C ALA A 46 11.71 15.70 23.35
N ALA A 47 10.92 15.15 22.44
CA ALA A 47 11.40 14.65 21.14
C ALA A 47 11.64 15.78 20.12
N ALA A 48 10.88 16.88 20.22
CA ALA A 48 11.03 18.04 19.33
C ALA A 48 12.27 18.90 19.66
N GLN A 49 12.80 18.81 20.88
CA GLN A 49 13.95 19.62 21.32
C GLN A 49 15.33 19.00 20.97
N GLY A 50 15.40 17.72 20.63
CA GLY A 50 16.64 17.03 20.28
C GLY A 50 17.19 17.35 18.89
N ALA A 51 16.34 17.69 17.94
CA ALA A 51 16.73 17.91 16.54
C ALA A 51 17.08 19.38 16.18
N ALA A 52 16.83 20.32 17.08
CA ALA A 52 17.07 21.76 16.81
C ALA A 52 18.50 22.23 17.13
N ALA A 53 19.37 21.37 17.66
CA ALA A 53 20.70 21.76 18.19
C ALA A 53 21.89 21.29 17.33
N SER A 54 21.71 20.48 16.30
CA SER A 54 22.75 20.11 15.34
C SER A 54 22.47 20.81 14.01
N GLY A 55 23.46 21.51 13.45
CA GLY A 55 23.39 22.11 12.11
C GLY A 55 23.32 21.04 11.01
N GLU A 56 22.57 19.99 11.23
CA GLU A 56 22.36 18.86 10.32
C GLU A 56 21.45 19.31 9.17
N LEU A 57 21.91 19.07 7.95
CA LEU A 57 21.11 19.35 6.76
C LEU A 57 19.87 18.47 6.74
N VAL A 58 18.73 19.06 6.38
CA VAL A 58 17.43 18.43 6.38
C VAL A 58 16.94 18.30 4.94
N ALA A 59 16.54 17.12 4.51
CA ALA A 59 15.95 16.89 3.19
C ALA A 59 14.46 17.29 3.15
N ALA A 60 13.74 17.00 4.24
CA ALA A 60 12.33 17.39 4.42
C ALA A 60 11.97 17.46 5.89
N ARG A 61 10.81 18.09 6.20
CA ARG A 61 10.13 17.98 7.49
C ARG A 61 8.72 17.44 7.29
N VAL A 62 8.31 16.54 8.15
CA VAL A 62 6.97 15.93 8.13
C VAL A 62 6.34 16.15 9.50
N ASN A 63 5.31 16.97 9.57
CA ASN A 63 4.67 17.40 10.83
C ASN A 63 5.70 17.93 11.85
N GLY A 64 6.69 18.67 11.38
CA GLY A 64 7.77 19.23 12.19
C GLY A 64 8.94 18.28 12.47
N VAL A 65 8.83 16.98 12.21
CA VAL A 65 9.91 16.00 12.37
C VAL A 65 10.84 16.04 11.15
N ALA A 66 12.13 16.18 11.38
CA ALA A 66 13.12 16.29 10.31
C ALA A 66 13.48 14.91 9.73
N ILE A 67 13.59 14.84 8.40
CA ILE A 67 14.24 13.78 7.66
C ILE A 67 15.65 14.27 7.33
N ALA A 68 16.68 13.60 7.84
CA ALA A 68 18.06 14.02 7.66
C ALA A 68 18.48 13.89 6.19
N GLN A 69 19.23 14.89 5.69
CA GLN A 69 19.80 14.87 4.33
C GLN A 69 20.68 13.62 4.11
N ALA A 70 21.43 13.20 5.13
CA ALA A 70 22.29 12.04 5.06
C ALA A 70 21.50 10.73 4.83
N ASP A 71 20.30 10.58 5.44
CA ASP A 71 19.44 9.40 5.25
C ASP A 71 18.89 9.37 3.82
N TYR A 72 18.45 10.52 3.32
CA TYR A 72 18.01 10.67 1.94
C TYR A 72 19.10 10.31 0.93
N GLU A 73 20.31 10.85 1.10
CA GLU A 73 21.44 10.60 0.19
C GLU A 73 21.85 9.12 0.19
N ARG A 74 21.84 8.46 1.34
CA ARG A 74 22.12 7.03 1.45
C ARG A 74 21.06 6.18 0.75
N LEU A 75 19.77 6.47 0.97
CA LEU A 75 18.70 5.73 0.31
C LEU A 75 18.73 5.98 -1.20
N LEU A 76 19.00 7.19 -1.65
CA LEU A 76 19.16 7.52 -3.06
C LEU A 76 20.35 6.75 -3.69
N ALA A 77 21.48 6.68 -3.01
CA ALA A 77 22.64 5.91 -3.47
C ALA A 77 22.32 4.42 -3.64
N ARG A 78 21.61 3.81 -2.66
CA ARG A 78 21.11 2.41 -2.75
C ARG A 78 20.16 2.22 -3.92
N SER A 79 19.24 3.15 -4.12
CA SER A 79 18.24 3.09 -5.19
C SER A 79 18.88 3.22 -6.57
N LEU A 80 19.88 4.11 -6.72
CA LEU A 80 20.64 4.26 -7.96
C LEU A 80 21.46 3.01 -8.31
N GLN A 81 22.04 2.34 -7.31
CA GLN A 81 22.82 1.12 -7.51
C GLN A 81 21.97 -0.04 -8.04
N ASN A 82 20.69 -0.11 -7.65
CA ASN A 82 19.76 -1.18 -8.00
C ASN A 82 18.84 -0.82 -9.18
N SER A 83 18.89 0.43 -9.66
CA SER A 83 18.01 0.95 -10.71
C SER A 83 18.73 1.03 -12.06
N GLN A 84 18.03 0.66 -13.13
CA GLN A 84 18.37 1.01 -14.51
C GLN A 84 17.70 2.33 -14.93
N ALA A 85 17.27 3.16 -13.95
CA ALA A 85 16.53 4.37 -14.23
C ALA A 85 17.36 5.35 -15.04
N ALA A 86 16.83 5.76 -16.19
CA ALA A 86 17.42 6.77 -17.06
C ALA A 86 17.28 8.20 -16.48
N ASP A 87 16.32 8.40 -15.55
CA ASP A 87 16.00 9.68 -14.94
C ASP A 87 16.34 9.66 -13.44
N ARG A 88 17.48 10.28 -13.12
CA ARG A 88 17.97 10.41 -11.73
C ARG A 88 17.08 11.33 -10.90
N ASP A 89 16.54 12.38 -11.49
CA ASP A 89 15.77 13.38 -10.76
C ASP A 89 14.39 12.81 -10.38
N ALA A 90 13.76 12.04 -11.27
CA ALA A 90 12.53 11.31 -10.96
C ALA A 90 12.76 10.27 -9.85
N LEU A 91 13.89 9.56 -9.87
CA LEU A 91 14.24 8.62 -8.80
C LEU A 91 14.48 9.33 -7.47
N ALA A 92 15.16 10.48 -7.50
CA ALA A 92 15.44 11.30 -6.33
C ALA A 92 14.14 11.78 -5.66
N ALA A 93 13.16 12.24 -6.45
CA ALA A 93 11.85 12.63 -5.96
C ALA A 93 11.12 11.43 -5.32
N THR A 94 11.13 10.26 -5.99
CA THR A 94 10.51 9.02 -5.48
C THR A 94 11.13 8.59 -4.14
N VAL A 95 12.44 8.67 -4.00
CA VAL A 95 13.14 8.32 -2.75
C VAL A 95 12.75 9.27 -1.61
N LEU A 96 12.62 10.56 -1.88
CA LEU A 96 12.17 11.51 -0.87
C LEU A 96 10.72 11.24 -0.46
N ASP A 97 9.83 10.93 -1.42
CA ASP A 97 8.44 10.54 -1.14
C ASP A 97 8.38 9.29 -0.26
N MET A 98 9.20 8.26 -0.53
CA MET A 98 9.28 7.05 0.31
C MET A 98 9.67 7.36 1.77
N LEU A 99 10.63 8.27 2.00
CA LEU A 99 11.01 8.68 3.36
C LEU A 99 9.90 9.47 4.06
N ILE A 100 9.19 10.31 3.32
CA ILE A 100 8.03 11.05 3.85
C ILE A 100 6.92 10.08 4.25
N GLU A 101 6.58 9.11 3.39
CA GLU A 101 5.59 8.08 3.69
C GLU A 101 5.99 7.23 4.90
N GLN A 102 7.26 6.80 4.97
CA GLN A 102 7.79 6.08 6.13
C GLN A 102 7.63 6.88 7.41
N ALA A 103 8.01 8.17 7.42
CA ALA A 103 7.88 9.02 8.59
C ALA A 103 6.42 9.17 9.03
N LEU A 104 5.48 9.31 8.09
CA LEU A 104 4.05 9.36 8.38
C LEU A 104 3.52 8.05 8.98
N ILE A 105 3.94 6.90 8.43
CA ILE A 105 3.56 5.58 8.95
C ILE A 105 4.08 5.42 10.39
N GLU A 106 5.32 5.81 10.67
CA GLU A 106 5.92 5.71 12.00
C GLU A 106 5.20 6.62 13.02
N GLN A 107 4.88 7.86 12.63
CA GLN A 107 4.12 8.78 13.47
C GLN A 107 2.72 8.23 13.79
N ALA A 108 2.00 7.79 12.77
CA ALA A 108 0.66 7.23 12.94
C ALA A 108 0.67 5.91 13.73
N ALA A 109 1.72 5.08 13.58
CA ALA A 109 1.90 3.87 14.39
C ALA A 109 2.09 4.21 15.86
N ALA A 110 2.91 5.23 16.17
CA ALA A 110 3.14 5.69 17.54
C ALA A 110 1.84 6.24 18.16
N GLU A 111 1.08 7.06 17.43
CA GLU A 111 -0.24 7.56 17.87
C GLU A 111 -1.24 6.43 18.18
N GLN A 112 -1.17 5.34 17.43
CA GLN A 112 -2.00 4.15 17.61
C GLN A 112 -1.47 3.18 18.66
N GLY A 113 -0.36 3.50 19.33
CA GLY A 113 0.26 2.64 20.35
C GLY A 113 0.90 1.37 19.78
N ILE A 114 1.26 1.35 18.49
CA ILE A 114 2.02 0.26 17.89
C ILE A 114 3.49 0.40 18.29
N VAL A 115 3.99 -0.59 19.03
CA VAL A 115 5.36 -0.59 19.55
C VAL A 115 6.15 -1.72 18.94
N VAL A 116 7.26 -1.40 18.27
CA VAL A 116 8.29 -2.36 17.86
C VAL A 116 9.43 -2.30 18.87
N THR A 117 9.64 -3.38 19.61
CA THR A 117 10.69 -3.48 20.62
C THR A 117 12.04 -3.79 20.01
N ALA A 118 13.13 -3.52 20.75
CA ALA A 118 14.49 -3.88 20.33
C ALA A 118 14.63 -5.40 20.09
N ASP A 119 13.96 -6.21 20.91
CA ASP A 119 14.00 -7.68 20.78
C ASP A 119 13.34 -8.15 19.47
N MET A 120 12.27 -7.49 19.02
CA MET A 120 11.64 -7.80 17.73
C MET A 120 12.59 -7.49 16.57
N VAL A 121 13.27 -6.35 16.62
CA VAL A 121 14.25 -5.97 15.59
C VAL A 121 15.43 -6.91 15.59
N GLU A 122 15.94 -7.28 16.76
CA GLU A 122 17.08 -8.20 16.88
C GLU A 122 16.71 -9.62 16.41
N ALA A 123 15.49 -10.09 16.71
CA ALA A 123 15.01 -11.38 16.20
C ALA A 123 14.97 -11.40 14.67
N GLU A 124 14.46 -10.35 14.03
CA GLU A 124 14.41 -10.23 12.57
C GLU A 124 15.81 -10.08 11.96
N TYR A 125 16.70 -9.33 12.64
CA TYR A 125 18.10 -9.21 12.26
C TYR A 125 18.79 -10.58 12.27
N GLN A 126 18.64 -11.36 13.32
CA GLN A 126 19.24 -12.69 13.44
C GLN A 126 18.64 -13.67 12.43
N ALA A 127 17.34 -13.60 12.18
CA ALA A 127 16.69 -14.42 11.16
C ALA A 127 17.26 -14.13 9.77
N THR A 128 17.43 -12.86 9.41
CA THR A 128 18.05 -12.48 8.13
C THR A 128 19.53 -12.87 8.08
N ARG A 129 20.26 -12.64 9.17
CA ARG A 129 21.68 -13.01 9.30
C ARG A 129 21.92 -14.50 9.12
N ALA A 130 21.00 -15.34 9.61
CA ALA A 130 21.08 -16.81 9.50
C ALA A 130 20.98 -17.33 8.05
N LEU A 131 20.48 -16.51 7.12
CA LEU A 131 20.44 -16.86 5.69
C LEU A 131 21.82 -16.75 5.01
N VAL A 132 22.81 -16.19 5.71
CA VAL A 132 24.16 -15.95 5.18
C VAL A 132 25.16 -16.88 5.88
N PRO A 133 26.09 -17.54 5.16
CA PRO A 133 26.87 -18.65 5.69
C PRO A 133 27.84 -18.27 6.81
N ASP A 134 28.40 -17.07 6.80
CA ASP A 134 29.40 -16.62 7.77
C ASP A 134 29.45 -15.09 7.91
N ASP A 135 30.21 -14.59 8.92
CA ASP A 135 30.33 -13.15 9.19
C ASP A 135 30.98 -12.38 8.05
N ALA A 136 31.98 -12.98 7.39
CA ALA A 136 32.63 -12.29 6.28
C ALA A 136 31.70 -12.11 5.08
N ALA A 137 30.83 -13.09 4.82
CA ALA A 137 29.79 -12.98 3.80
C ALA A 137 28.72 -11.94 4.20
N TRP A 138 28.39 -11.87 5.48
CA TRP A 138 27.45 -10.87 6.00
C TRP A 138 28.00 -9.45 5.86
N GLN A 139 29.23 -9.20 6.27
CA GLN A 139 29.85 -7.88 6.14
C GLN A 139 29.98 -7.46 4.68
N ARG A 140 30.33 -8.39 3.78
CA ARG A 140 30.33 -8.11 2.34
C ARG A 140 28.95 -7.75 1.83
N TRP A 141 27.91 -8.49 2.26
CA TRP A 141 26.54 -8.21 1.85
C TRP A 141 26.08 -6.81 2.30
N LEU A 142 26.38 -6.43 3.55
CA LEU A 142 26.09 -5.08 4.06
C LEU A 142 26.80 -4.02 3.21
N ALA A 143 28.10 -4.19 2.95
CA ALA A 143 28.90 -3.25 2.16
C ALA A 143 28.40 -3.14 0.71
N ASP A 144 28.12 -4.27 0.07
CA ASP A 144 27.60 -4.34 -1.31
C ASP A 144 26.21 -3.67 -1.45
N ASN A 145 25.42 -3.64 -0.36
CA ASN A 145 24.12 -3.00 -0.32
C ASN A 145 24.15 -1.64 0.38
N LEU A 146 25.31 -1.09 0.65
CA LEU A 146 25.54 0.22 1.28
C LEU A 146 24.83 0.37 2.64
N TYR A 147 24.86 -0.67 3.47
CA TYR A 147 24.35 -0.66 4.84
C TYR A 147 25.48 -0.72 5.86
N THR A 148 25.34 0.01 6.94
CA THR A 148 25.90 -0.37 8.24
C THR A 148 24.94 -1.33 8.94
N GLU A 149 25.40 -2.04 9.97
CA GLU A 149 24.51 -2.91 10.76
C GLU A 149 23.39 -2.13 11.45
N GLU A 150 23.69 -0.93 11.93
CA GLU A 150 22.71 -0.06 12.58
C GLU A 150 21.64 0.40 11.59
N GLU A 151 22.04 0.89 10.42
CA GLU A 151 21.07 1.29 9.38
C GLU A 151 20.22 0.12 8.91
N PHE A 152 20.78 -1.08 8.87
CA PHE A 152 20.00 -2.27 8.53
C PHE A 152 18.97 -2.58 9.61
N ARG A 153 19.32 -2.49 10.91
CA ARG A 153 18.35 -2.63 12.01
C ARG A 153 17.26 -1.55 11.95
N GLN A 154 17.60 -0.33 11.61
CA GLN A 154 16.61 0.75 11.43
C GLN A 154 15.65 0.43 10.28
N SER A 155 16.15 -0.09 9.16
CA SER A 155 15.28 -0.50 8.06
C SER A 155 14.36 -1.68 8.42
N LEU A 156 14.85 -2.65 9.21
CA LEU A 156 14.03 -3.72 9.76
C LEU A 156 12.93 -3.18 10.70
N ARG A 157 13.29 -2.23 11.57
CA ARG A 157 12.33 -1.58 12.46
C ARG A 157 11.21 -0.91 11.67
N ALA A 158 11.53 -0.14 10.63
CA ALA A 158 10.55 0.50 9.76
C ALA A 158 9.64 -0.52 9.06
N ALA A 159 10.22 -1.62 8.55
CA ALA A 159 9.47 -2.71 7.92
C ALA A 159 8.52 -3.40 8.91
N LEU A 160 8.96 -3.66 10.15
CA LEU A 160 8.13 -4.23 11.21
C LEU A 160 6.96 -3.30 11.58
N ILE A 161 7.22 -1.98 11.71
CA ILE A 161 6.15 -0.99 11.96
C ILE A 161 5.12 -1.04 10.84
N ALA A 162 5.55 -0.98 9.59
CA ALA A 162 4.65 -1.02 8.43
C ALA A 162 3.85 -2.34 8.37
N GLY A 163 4.47 -3.47 8.73
CA GLY A 163 3.81 -4.77 8.85
C GLY A 163 2.70 -4.75 9.90
N LEU A 164 3.00 -4.31 11.13
CA LEU A 164 2.03 -4.24 12.22
C LEU A 164 0.87 -3.27 11.92
N VAL A 165 1.14 -2.15 11.21
CA VAL A 165 0.09 -1.26 10.73
C VAL A 165 -0.82 -1.95 9.73
N ARG A 166 -0.26 -2.69 8.77
CA ARG A 166 -1.05 -3.48 7.81
C ARG A 166 -1.90 -4.53 8.52
N ASP A 167 -1.32 -5.29 9.45
CA ASP A 167 -2.05 -6.32 10.20
C ASP A 167 -3.22 -5.71 10.96
N ARG A 168 -3.03 -4.53 11.55
CA ARG A 168 -4.10 -3.79 12.22
C ARG A 168 -5.20 -3.37 11.24
N ILE A 169 -4.84 -2.88 10.06
CA ILE A 169 -5.79 -2.49 9.00
C ILE A 169 -6.57 -3.72 8.53
N VAL A 170 -5.87 -4.84 8.27
CA VAL A 170 -6.52 -6.12 7.91
C VAL A 170 -7.50 -6.57 8.99
N GLY A 171 -7.05 -6.55 10.26
CA GLY A 171 -7.90 -6.94 11.40
C GLY A 171 -9.08 -6.00 11.66
N SER A 172 -9.05 -4.77 11.11
CA SER A 172 -10.13 -3.78 11.21
C SER A 172 -11.11 -3.84 10.04
N LEU A 173 -10.83 -4.63 8.99
CA LEU A 173 -11.76 -4.78 7.88
C LEU A 173 -13.08 -5.39 8.36
N PRO A 174 -14.22 -4.78 8.03
CA PRO A 174 -15.52 -5.34 8.39
C PRO A 174 -15.75 -6.67 7.68
N GLU A 175 -16.51 -7.57 8.31
CA GLU A 175 -16.90 -8.86 7.70
C GLU A 175 -17.62 -8.65 6.37
N ASN A 176 -18.52 -7.67 6.32
CA ASN A 176 -19.21 -7.25 5.10
C ASN A 176 -18.72 -5.86 4.67
N VAL A 177 -18.30 -5.76 3.42
CA VAL A 177 -17.88 -4.49 2.81
C VAL A 177 -18.88 -4.07 1.73
N PRO A 178 -19.07 -2.76 1.51
CA PRO A 178 -19.86 -2.27 0.38
C PRO A 178 -19.29 -2.80 -0.93
N GLN A 179 -20.13 -3.45 -1.73
CA GLN A 179 -19.80 -3.97 -3.06
C GLN A 179 -20.80 -3.47 -4.08
N VAL A 180 -20.35 -3.40 -5.31
CA VAL A 180 -21.14 -3.04 -6.49
C VAL A 180 -21.11 -4.20 -7.47
N HIS A 181 -22.28 -4.60 -7.99
CA HIS A 181 -22.39 -5.44 -9.17
C HIS A 181 -22.63 -4.53 -10.36
N ALA A 182 -21.71 -4.55 -11.32
CA ALA A 182 -21.79 -3.69 -12.48
C ALA A 182 -21.44 -4.45 -13.77
N ARG A 183 -21.80 -3.83 -14.90
CA ARG A 183 -21.41 -4.26 -16.23
C ARG A 183 -20.88 -3.09 -17.02
N HIS A 184 -20.01 -3.35 -18.02
CA HIS A 184 -19.42 -2.31 -18.84
C HIS A 184 -19.35 -2.66 -20.32
N ILE A 185 -19.16 -1.64 -21.13
CA ILE A 185 -18.83 -1.73 -22.56
C ILE A 185 -17.54 -0.92 -22.74
N LEU A 186 -16.46 -1.55 -23.20
CA LEU A 186 -15.19 -0.92 -23.52
C LEU A 186 -15.10 -0.68 -25.01
N VAL A 187 -14.82 0.56 -25.42
CA VAL A 187 -14.61 0.95 -26.82
C VAL A 187 -13.32 1.77 -26.96
N GLU A 188 -12.88 2.00 -28.20
CA GLU A 188 -11.60 2.65 -28.47
C GLU A 188 -11.66 4.17 -28.30
N THR A 189 -12.76 4.78 -28.74
CA THR A 189 -12.89 6.22 -28.84
C THR A 189 -14.06 6.75 -28.01
N GLU A 190 -13.95 8.01 -27.60
CA GLU A 190 -15.03 8.73 -26.91
C GLU A 190 -16.31 8.78 -27.75
N GLY A 191 -16.16 9.01 -29.08
CA GLY A 191 -17.28 9.04 -29.99
C GLY A 191 -18.06 7.73 -30.06
N GLU A 192 -17.37 6.57 -30.01
CA GLU A 192 -18.02 5.27 -29.94
C GLU A 192 -18.76 5.10 -28.60
N ALA A 193 -18.16 5.52 -27.47
CA ALA A 193 -18.83 5.47 -26.18
C ALA A 193 -20.08 6.36 -26.13
N MET A 194 -20.03 7.56 -26.72
CA MET A 194 -21.19 8.43 -26.87
C MET A 194 -22.28 7.80 -27.73
N ASN A 195 -21.92 7.10 -28.80
CA ASN A 195 -22.88 6.35 -29.63
C ASN A 195 -23.55 5.22 -28.84
N VAL A 196 -22.76 4.47 -28.04
CA VAL A 196 -23.29 3.43 -27.14
C VAL A 196 -24.29 4.01 -26.17
N LEU A 197 -23.97 5.15 -25.52
CA LEU A 197 -24.88 5.84 -24.60
C LEU A 197 -26.19 6.25 -25.28
N ALA A 198 -26.12 6.84 -26.49
CA ALA A 198 -27.30 7.24 -27.26
C ALA A 198 -28.20 6.03 -27.59
N ARG A 199 -27.63 4.89 -27.95
CA ARG A 199 -28.35 3.64 -28.25
C ARG A 199 -29.00 3.06 -26.99
N LEU A 200 -28.31 3.08 -25.84
CA LEU A 200 -28.87 2.68 -24.54
C LEU A 200 -30.04 3.61 -24.13
N GLN A 201 -29.91 4.91 -24.34
CA GLN A 201 -31.00 5.88 -24.10
C GLN A 201 -32.20 5.65 -25.04
N ALA A 202 -31.97 5.14 -26.25
CA ALA A 202 -33.02 4.72 -27.18
C ALA A 202 -33.68 3.37 -26.80
N GLY A 203 -33.19 2.71 -25.73
CA GLY A 203 -33.77 1.48 -25.21
C GLY A 203 -33.15 0.19 -25.76
N GLU A 204 -32.02 0.28 -26.44
CA GLU A 204 -31.31 -0.93 -26.87
C GLU A 204 -30.75 -1.71 -25.66
N ASP A 205 -30.68 -3.04 -25.81
CA ASP A 205 -30.21 -3.91 -24.73
C ASP A 205 -28.70 -3.75 -24.48
N PHE A 206 -28.32 -3.55 -23.23
CA PHE A 206 -26.93 -3.36 -22.83
C PHE A 206 -26.06 -4.59 -23.15
N GLY A 207 -26.55 -5.80 -22.89
CA GLY A 207 -25.81 -7.03 -23.13
C GLY A 207 -25.59 -7.28 -24.63
N ALA A 208 -26.60 -6.99 -25.45
CA ALA A 208 -26.45 -7.08 -26.92
C ALA A 208 -25.42 -6.07 -27.44
N LEU A 209 -25.42 -4.85 -26.92
CA LEU A 209 -24.40 -3.83 -27.26
C LEU A 209 -23.01 -4.24 -26.78
N ALA A 210 -22.88 -4.82 -25.59
CA ALA A 210 -21.62 -5.33 -25.07
C ALA A 210 -21.06 -6.43 -25.99
N ALA A 211 -21.87 -7.42 -26.33
CA ALA A 211 -21.48 -8.52 -27.23
C ALA A 211 -21.04 -8.03 -28.62
N ALA A 212 -21.73 -7.01 -29.15
CA ALA A 212 -21.47 -6.49 -30.47
C ALA A 212 -20.29 -5.51 -30.56
N LEU A 213 -20.08 -4.68 -29.53
CA LEU A 213 -19.20 -3.52 -29.62
C LEU A 213 -18.06 -3.53 -28.60
N SER A 214 -18.16 -4.28 -27.49
CA SER A 214 -17.14 -4.24 -26.44
C SER A 214 -15.82 -4.87 -26.91
N ARG A 215 -14.73 -4.16 -26.65
CA ARG A 215 -13.36 -4.67 -26.84
C ARG A 215 -12.87 -5.53 -25.69
N ASP A 216 -13.61 -5.54 -24.55
CA ASP A 216 -13.29 -6.43 -23.45
C ASP A 216 -13.76 -7.86 -23.78
N VAL A 217 -12.81 -8.66 -24.29
CA VAL A 217 -13.06 -10.05 -24.70
C VAL A 217 -13.41 -10.96 -23.52
N THR A 218 -13.13 -10.54 -22.28
CA THR A 218 -13.38 -11.35 -21.09
C THR A 218 -14.83 -11.28 -20.63
N THR A 219 -15.49 -10.13 -20.82
CA THR A 219 -16.84 -9.91 -20.30
C THR A 219 -17.91 -9.72 -21.38
N ARG A 220 -17.53 -9.34 -22.60
CA ARG A 220 -18.50 -9.00 -23.65
C ARG A 220 -19.54 -10.09 -23.95
N GLU A 221 -19.13 -11.35 -23.95
CA GLU A 221 -20.02 -12.50 -24.21
C GLU A 221 -20.99 -12.77 -23.04
N GLN A 222 -20.66 -12.26 -21.84
CA GLN A 222 -21.54 -12.25 -20.66
C GLN A 222 -22.27 -10.91 -20.50
N GLY A 223 -22.44 -10.15 -21.61
CA GLY A 223 -23.12 -8.85 -21.57
C GLY A 223 -22.34 -7.74 -20.85
N GLY A 224 -21.03 -7.88 -20.75
CA GLY A 224 -20.13 -6.93 -20.10
C GLY A 224 -20.07 -7.08 -18.57
N ASP A 225 -20.56 -8.18 -18.00
CA ASP A 225 -20.67 -8.40 -16.55
C ASP A 225 -19.28 -8.44 -15.88
N LEU A 226 -19.06 -7.53 -14.91
CA LEU A 226 -17.86 -7.46 -14.08
C LEU A 226 -18.01 -8.24 -12.76
N GLY A 227 -19.22 -8.74 -12.48
CA GLY A 227 -19.55 -9.35 -11.19
C GLY A 227 -19.57 -8.34 -10.04
N TRP A 228 -19.51 -8.89 -8.82
CA TRP A 228 -19.42 -8.11 -7.59
C TRP A 228 -17.98 -7.74 -7.27
N PHE A 229 -17.74 -6.47 -6.98
CA PHE A 229 -16.44 -5.97 -6.56
C PHE A 229 -16.57 -4.90 -5.48
N ALA A 230 -15.58 -4.85 -4.59
CA ALA A 230 -15.41 -3.82 -3.59
C ALA A 230 -14.46 -2.71 -4.10
N ASP A 231 -14.41 -1.60 -3.36
CA ASP A 231 -13.48 -0.51 -3.64
C ASP A 231 -12.02 -0.97 -3.51
N GLY A 232 -11.24 -0.82 -4.58
CA GLY A 232 -9.85 -1.27 -4.68
C GLY A 232 -9.64 -2.55 -5.51
N GLU A 233 -10.70 -3.21 -6.00
CA GLU A 233 -10.57 -4.47 -6.73
C GLU A 233 -10.50 -4.33 -8.25
N LEU A 234 -11.01 -3.23 -8.82
CA LEU A 234 -10.86 -2.99 -10.26
C LEU A 234 -9.50 -2.35 -10.58
N LEU A 235 -8.87 -2.83 -11.64
CA LEU A 235 -7.57 -2.33 -12.14
C LEU A 235 -7.65 -0.90 -12.70
N GLU A 236 -8.85 -0.44 -13.09
CA GLU A 236 -9.09 0.90 -13.62
C GLU A 236 -9.80 1.77 -12.58
N PRO A 237 -9.04 2.59 -11.80
CA PRO A 237 -9.59 3.38 -10.70
C PRO A 237 -10.70 4.34 -11.10
N ALA A 238 -10.61 4.93 -12.30
CA ALA A 238 -11.63 5.85 -12.81
C ALA A 238 -12.97 5.13 -13.02
N LEU A 239 -12.96 3.91 -13.56
CA LEU A 239 -14.16 3.10 -13.75
C LEU A 239 -14.78 2.71 -12.40
N MET A 240 -13.95 2.30 -11.45
CA MET A 240 -14.37 1.96 -10.10
C MET A 240 -15.02 3.16 -9.40
N GLN A 241 -14.38 4.33 -9.43
CA GLN A 241 -14.92 5.55 -8.82
C GLN A 241 -16.30 5.91 -9.38
N VAL A 242 -16.47 5.81 -10.70
CA VAL A 242 -17.77 6.07 -11.33
C VAL A 242 -18.79 5.02 -10.91
N ALA A 243 -18.45 3.72 -10.95
CA ALA A 243 -19.37 2.66 -10.53
C ALA A 243 -19.85 2.86 -9.08
N PHE A 244 -18.95 3.25 -8.16
CA PHE A 244 -19.32 3.52 -6.76
C PHE A 244 -20.15 4.80 -6.57
N SER A 245 -20.15 5.74 -7.52
CA SER A 245 -20.99 6.94 -7.47
C SER A 245 -22.41 6.72 -7.95
N LEU A 246 -22.66 5.66 -8.76
CA LEU A 246 -23.97 5.36 -9.37
C LEU A 246 -24.91 4.60 -8.44
N GLN A 247 -26.20 4.78 -8.64
CA GLN A 247 -27.25 3.95 -8.03
C GLN A 247 -27.60 2.78 -8.95
N PRO A 248 -28.20 1.68 -8.41
CA PRO A 248 -28.71 0.58 -9.23
C PRO A 248 -29.58 1.05 -10.38
N GLY A 249 -29.34 0.51 -11.56
CA GLY A 249 -30.00 0.87 -12.82
C GLY A 249 -29.35 2.04 -13.57
N GLN A 250 -28.54 2.88 -12.92
CA GLN A 250 -27.91 4.03 -13.57
C GLN A 250 -26.78 3.62 -14.51
N ILE A 251 -26.63 4.38 -15.58
CA ILE A 251 -25.59 4.25 -16.59
C ILE A 251 -24.78 5.55 -16.61
N ALA A 252 -23.47 5.44 -16.71
CA ALA A 252 -22.57 6.56 -16.92
C ALA A 252 -21.48 6.25 -17.94
N GLY A 253 -20.90 7.30 -18.48
CA GLY A 253 -19.82 7.29 -19.45
C GLY A 253 -19.86 8.59 -20.29
N PRO A 254 -18.89 8.78 -21.18
CA PRO A 254 -17.66 8.02 -21.33
C PRO A 254 -16.73 8.14 -20.13
N VAL A 255 -16.20 7.02 -19.65
CA VAL A 255 -15.15 7.00 -18.62
C VAL A 255 -13.82 6.66 -19.30
N ALA A 256 -12.94 7.65 -19.37
CA ALA A 256 -11.63 7.47 -19.98
C ALA A 256 -10.70 6.65 -19.07
N THR A 257 -10.02 5.64 -19.63
CA THR A 257 -8.98 4.84 -18.97
C THR A 257 -7.81 4.60 -19.92
N ARG A 258 -6.78 3.91 -19.45
CA ARG A 258 -5.65 3.49 -20.31
C ARG A 258 -6.06 2.46 -21.40
N LEU A 259 -7.17 1.77 -21.20
CA LEU A 259 -7.68 0.74 -22.09
C LEU A 259 -8.58 1.31 -23.21
N GLY A 260 -9.08 2.53 -23.03
CA GLY A 260 -10.04 3.19 -23.89
C GLY A 260 -11.14 3.88 -23.10
N TYR A 261 -12.35 3.88 -23.62
CA TYR A 261 -13.52 4.52 -23.04
C TYR A 261 -14.55 3.49 -22.62
N HIS A 262 -15.05 3.63 -21.39
CA HIS A 262 -16.04 2.71 -20.82
C HIS A 262 -17.40 3.39 -20.71
N VAL A 263 -18.44 2.62 -20.99
CA VAL A 263 -19.80 2.88 -20.52
C VAL A 263 -20.11 1.85 -19.45
N VAL A 264 -20.49 2.30 -18.27
CA VAL A 264 -20.73 1.43 -17.10
C VAL A 264 -22.19 1.55 -16.64
N GLN A 265 -22.77 0.42 -16.25
CA GLN A 265 -24.06 0.36 -15.58
C GLN A 265 -23.92 -0.39 -14.25
N VAL A 266 -24.46 0.17 -13.19
CA VAL A 266 -24.62 -0.52 -11.91
C VAL A 266 -25.91 -1.33 -11.93
N LEU A 267 -25.80 -2.61 -11.60
CA LEU A 267 -26.93 -3.53 -11.50
C LEU A 267 -27.47 -3.59 -10.07
N GLU A 268 -26.56 -3.78 -9.12
CA GLU A 268 -26.91 -3.94 -7.69
C GLU A 268 -25.83 -3.30 -6.80
N ARG A 269 -26.21 -3.03 -5.55
CA ARG A 269 -25.30 -2.60 -4.47
C ARG A 269 -25.70 -3.29 -3.18
N ASP A 270 -24.72 -3.84 -2.47
CA ASP A 270 -24.97 -4.53 -1.20
C ASP A 270 -23.69 -4.53 -0.33
N ALA A 271 -23.86 -4.75 0.97
CA ALA A 271 -22.76 -5.05 1.87
C ALA A 271 -22.61 -6.59 1.94
N ARG A 272 -21.51 -7.11 1.42
CA ARG A 272 -21.29 -8.55 1.22
C ARG A 272 -20.02 -9.01 1.90
N PRO A 273 -19.97 -10.28 2.36
CA PRO A 273 -18.76 -10.87 2.90
C PRO A 273 -17.67 -10.91 1.83
N VAL A 274 -16.43 -10.72 2.27
CA VAL A 274 -15.25 -10.79 1.42
C VAL A 274 -14.68 -12.20 1.47
N PRO A 275 -14.58 -12.90 0.34
CA PRO A 275 -13.86 -14.16 0.24
C PRO A 275 -12.40 -14.04 0.69
N GLU A 276 -11.85 -15.09 1.29
CA GLU A 276 -10.49 -15.06 1.87
C GLU A 276 -9.41 -14.71 0.83
N ASP A 277 -9.55 -15.20 -0.38
CA ASP A 277 -8.63 -14.93 -1.50
C ASP A 277 -8.63 -13.47 -1.98
N ARG A 278 -9.70 -12.71 -1.69
CA ARG A 278 -9.85 -11.29 -2.02
C ARG A 278 -9.39 -10.36 -0.89
N LYS A 279 -9.31 -10.84 0.35
CA LYS A 279 -8.90 -10.02 1.51
C LYS A 279 -7.56 -9.29 1.33
N PRO A 280 -6.50 -9.91 0.77
CA PRO A 280 -5.23 -9.21 0.56
C PRO A 280 -5.35 -7.96 -0.33
N VAL A 281 -6.16 -8.02 -1.39
CA VAL A 281 -6.39 -6.89 -2.30
C VAL A 281 -7.09 -5.74 -1.57
N LEU A 282 -8.14 -6.07 -0.80
CA LEU A 282 -8.87 -5.07 -0.01
C LEU A 282 -8.02 -4.48 1.12
N ALA A 283 -7.20 -5.29 1.76
CA ALA A 283 -6.26 -4.83 2.77
C ALA A 283 -5.24 -3.84 2.18
N GLN A 284 -4.71 -4.14 1.00
CA GLN A 284 -3.82 -3.23 0.29
C GLN A 284 -4.53 -1.92 -0.08
N ALA A 285 -5.73 -1.98 -0.64
CA ALA A 285 -6.52 -0.79 -0.96
C ALA A 285 -6.86 0.05 0.29
N ALA A 286 -7.18 -0.62 1.41
CA ALA A 286 -7.43 0.06 2.69
C ALA A 286 -6.17 0.75 3.22
N PHE A 287 -5.01 0.08 3.15
CA PHE A 287 -3.73 0.67 3.54
C PHE A 287 -3.38 1.89 2.67
N GLU A 288 -3.50 1.79 1.36
CA GLU A 288 -3.24 2.92 0.46
C GLU A 288 -4.19 4.10 0.70
N ARG A 289 -5.46 3.82 0.98
CA ARG A 289 -6.43 4.85 1.33
C ARG A 289 -6.07 5.53 2.65
N TRP A 290 -5.67 4.76 3.65
CA TRP A 290 -5.21 5.26 4.93
C TRP A 290 -3.96 6.13 4.76
N LEU A 291 -2.96 5.69 4.00
CA LEU A 291 -1.74 6.45 3.72
C LEU A 291 -2.02 7.75 2.96
N ARG A 292 -2.90 7.70 1.95
CA ARG A 292 -3.36 8.94 1.27
C ARG A 292 -4.01 9.92 2.24
N GLY A 293 -4.76 9.42 3.22
CA GLY A 293 -5.34 10.25 4.29
C GLY A 293 -4.28 10.92 5.15
N LEU A 294 -3.22 10.20 5.51
CA LEU A 294 -2.07 10.78 6.23
C LEU A 294 -1.38 11.86 5.40
N LEU A 295 -1.07 11.58 4.14
CA LEU A 295 -0.42 12.53 3.22
C LEU A 295 -1.25 13.81 3.02
N TYR A 296 -2.57 13.68 2.90
CA TYR A 296 -3.47 14.82 2.73
C TYR A 296 -3.50 15.75 3.95
N ASN A 297 -3.38 15.19 5.15
CA ASN A 297 -3.43 15.97 6.40
C ASN A 297 -2.05 16.42 6.91
N ALA A 298 -0.97 15.94 6.31
CA ALA A 298 0.38 16.21 6.77
C ALA A 298 0.87 17.60 6.36
N VAL A 299 1.66 18.21 7.24
CA VAL A 299 2.47 19.40 6.90
C VAL A 299 3.83 18.92 6.42
N ILE A 300 4.10 19.05 5.12
CA ILE A 300 5.32 18.59 4.47
C ILE A 300 6.11 19.78 3.94
N GLU A 301 7.33 19.96 4.43
CA GLU A 301 8.29 20.99 3.99
C GLU A 301 9.46 20.28 3.31
N ARG A 302 9.64 20.47 2.01
CA ARG A 302 10.78 19.94 1.22
C ARG A 302 11.84 21.02 1.07
N GLN A 303 13.12 20.64 1.16
CA GLN A 303 14.24 21.59 1.05
C GLN A 303 15.04 21.37 -0.23
#